data_096480316541c57cee43f01c7fa30633
#
_entry.id   096480316541c57cee43f01c7fa30633
#
_cell.length_a   1.000
_cell.length_b   1.000
_cell.length_c   1.000
_cell.angle_alpha   90.00
_cell.angle_beta   90.00
_cell.angle_gamma   90.00
#
_symmetry.space_group_name_H-M   'P 1'
#
loop_
_entity.id
_entity.type
_entity.pdbx_description
1 polymer ?
#
loop_
_entity_poly.entity_id
_entity_poly.type
_entity_poly.pdbx_seq_one_letter_code
_entity_poly.pdbx_strand_id
1 'polypeptide(L)'
;MLTLEDLDSLLTRNNVVVFTTYRRDGMPQQSLVTVGKIDNSLVFTTRSRNAKAFNLTRDPRCALMLISPDRRTFAVLDGIAEVSTPTNTEPEELRQILQGIYRAAAGKEHPDWTEY
;
A
#
# COMPACT_ATOMS: atom_id res chain seq x y z
N MET A 1 7.38 9.53 20.60
CA MET A 1 6.09 9.33 19.87
C MET A 1 6.31 9.49 18.38
N LEU A 2 5.74 8.62 17.58
CA LEU A 2 5.79 8.73 16.11
C LEU A 2 4.94 9.91 15.62
N THR A 3 5.52 10.79 14.80
CA THR A 3 4.83 11.92 14.21
C THR A 3 4.65 11.70 12.71
N LEU A 4 3.81 12.53 12.06
CA LEU A 4 3.66 12.50 10.61
C LEU A 4 4.98 12.85 9.90
N GLU A 5 5.78 13.72 10.48
CA GLU A 5 7.12 14.03 9.94
C GLU A 5 8.05 12.84 10.00
N ASP A 6 8.02 12.07 11.08
CA ASP A 6 8.81 10.84 11.22
C ASP A 6 8.41 9.83 10.15
N LEU A 7 7.11 9.69 9.90
CA LEU A 7 6.58 8.81 8.87
C LEU A 7 7.04 9.25 7.48
N ASP A 8 6.92 10.53 7.17
CA ASP A 8 7.35 11.06 5.88
C ASP A 8 8.85 10.88 5.66
N SER A 9 9.64 11.07 6.71
CA SER A 9 11.08 10.86 6.67
C SER A 9 11.42 9.41 6.34
N LEU A 10 10.77 8.45 6.99
CA LEU A 10 10.97 7.03 6.71
C LEU A 10 10.59 6.68 5.28
N LEU A 11 9.43 7.15 4.81
CA LEU A 11 8.96 6.89 3.45
C LEU A 11 9.89 7.46 2.38
N THR A 12 10.43 8.65 2.62
CA THR A 12 11.39 9.28 1.70
C THR A 12 12.66 8.45 1.59
N ARG A 13 13.10 7.86 2.69
CA ARG A 13 14.32 7.05 2.74
C ARG A 13 14.10 5.64 2.18
N ASN A 14 12.91 5.05 2.39
CA ASN A 14 12.58 3.72 1.89
C ASN A 14 11.06 3.55 1.86
N ASN A 15 10.49 3.44 0.67
CA ASN A 15 9.06 3.24 0.52
C ASN A 15 8.66 1.78 0.20
N VAL A 16 9.60 0.84 0.33
CA VAL A 16 9.28 -0.58 0.31
C VAL A 16 9.01 -1.02 1.75
N VAL A 17 7.81 -1.52 1.99
CA VAL A 17 7.34 -1.82 3.34
C VAL A 17 6.91 -3.27 3.45
N VAL A 18 6.93 -3.80 4.68
CA VAL A 18 6.34 -5.09 4.98
C VAL A 18 4.85 -4.86 5.24
N PHE A 19 4.01 -5.49 4.42
CA PHE A 19 2.56 -5.35 4.52
C PHE A 19 1.95 -6.65 5.01
N THR A 20 1.16 -6.58 6.07
CA THR A 20 0.54 -7.73 6.72
C THR A 20 -0.97 -7.68 6.57
N THR A 21 -1.52 -8.80 6.10
CA THR A 21 -2.97 -9.07 6.12
C THR A 21 -3.20 -10.36 6.90
N TYR A 22 -4.46 -10.73 7.13
CA TYR A 22 -4.79 -11.88 7.95
C TYR A 22 -5.54 -12.93 7.15
N ARG A 23 -5.03 -14.16 7.24
CA ARG A 23 -5.65 -15.31 6.58
C ARG A 23 -6.94 -15.71 7.29
N ARG A 24 -7.69 -16.60 6.67
CA ARG A 24 -8.95 -17.08 7.21
C ARG A 24 -8.78 -17.75 8.59
N ASP A 25 -7.63 -18.37 8.83
CA ASP A 25 -7.29 -19.00 10.11
C ASP A 25 -6.78 -18.01 11.16
N GLY A 26 -6.73 -16.73 10.83
CA GLY A 26 -6.23 -15.67 11.73
C GLY A 26 -4.72 -15.47 11.72
N MET A 27 -3.98 -16.32 11.02
CA MET A 27 -2.52 -16.17 10.93
C MET A 27 -2.15 -15.07 9.94
N PRO A 28 -1.03 -14.35 10.19
CA PRO A 28 -0.62 -13.27 9.29
C PRO A 28 -0.08 -13.80 7.96
N GLN A 29 -0.33 -13.03 6.91
CA GLN A 29 0.32 -13.19 5.61
C GLN A 29 1.07 -11.89 5.34
N GLN A 30 2.37 -11.98 5.07
CA GLN A 30 3.23 -10.82 4.88
C GLN A 30 3.82 -10.78 3.49
N SER A 31 3.99 -9.58 2.95
CA SER A 31 4.61 -9.37 1.65
C SER A 31 5.30 -8.00 1.63
N LEU A 32 6.22 -7.83 0.70
CA LEU A 32 6.84 -6.53 0.45
C LEU A 32 6.02 -5.79 -0.61
N VAL A 33 5.69 -4.54 -0.34
CA VAL A 33 5.00 -3.67 -1.29
C VAL A 33 5.67 -2.31 -1.35
N THR A 34 5.62 -1.68 -2.51
CA THR A 34 6.08 -0.31 -2.68
C THR A 34 4.89 0.62 -2.52
N VAL A 35 4.97 1.51 -1.54
CA VAL A 35 3.85 2.41 -1.22
C VAL A 35 4.15 3.84 -1.65
N GLY A 36 3.07 4.56 -1.95
CA GLY A 36 3.09 6.01 -2.04
C GLY A 36 2.21 6.60 -0.95
N LYS A 37 2.23 7.92 -0.84
CA LYS A 37 1.35 8.64 0.07
C LYS A 37 0.51 9.62 -0.73
N ILE A 38 -0.80 9.54 -0.57
CA ILE A 38 -1.76 10.49 -1.13
C ILE A 38 -2.57 11.04 0.04
N ASP A 39 -2.48 12.35 0.25
CA ASP A 39 -3.04 13.00 1.43
C ASP A 39 -2.48 12.34 2.70
N ASN A 40 -3.32 11.78 3.55
CA ASN A 40 -2.89 11.09 4.77
C ASN A 40 -3.03 9.58 4.66
N SER A 41 -3.08 9.04 3.44
CA SER A 41 -3.23 7.60 3.20
C SER A 41 -2.00 7.04 2.53
N LEU A 42 -1.59 5.84 2.94
CA LEU A 42 -0.59 5.05 2.24
C LEU A 42 -1.32 4.20 1.21
N VAL A 43 -0.80 4.19 -0.01
CA VAL A 43 -1.48 3.57 -1.15
C VAL A 43 -0.52 2.69 -1.93
N PHE A 44 -1.05 1.60 -2.49
CA PHE A 44 -0.32 0.75 -3.42
C PHE A 44 -1.30 -0.04 -4.28
N THR A 45 -0.80 -0.66 -5.34
CA THR A 45 -1.60 -1.52 -6.20
C THR A 45 -1.18 -2.97 -6.04
N THR A 46 -2.11 -3.89 -6.27
CA THR A 46 -1.84 -5.32 -6.27
C THR A 46 -2.77 -6.01 -7.25
N ARG A 47 -2.40 -7.22 -7.68
CA ARG A 47 -3.27 -8.02 -8.53
C ARG A 47 -4.40 -8.62 -7.70
N SER A 48 -5.60 -8.67 -8.28
CA SER A 48 -6.80 -9.15 -7.57
C SER A 48 -6.71 -10.60 -7.11
N ARG A 49 -5.85 -11.41 -7.75
CA ARG A 49 -5.65 -12.83 -7.39
C ARG A 49 -4.53 -13.06 -6.38
N ASN A 50 -3.88 -12.02 -5.88
CA ASN A 50 -2.87 -12.17 -4.85
C ASN A 50 -3.52 -12.46 -3.50
N ALA A 51 -2.81 -13.19 -2.64
CA ALA A 51 -3.32 -13.58 -1.31
C ALA A 51 -3.76 -12.38 -0.48
N LYS A 52 -2.98 -11.28 -0.51
CA LYS A 52 -3.33 -10.09 0.26
C LYS A 52 -4.63 -9.44 -0.22
N ALA A 53 -4.94 -9.51 -1.52
CA ALA A 53 -6.19 -8.98 -2.04
C ALA A 53 -7.38 -9.79 -1.53
N PHE A 54 -7.29 -11.11 -1.54
CA PHE A 54 -8.33 -11.99 -0.99
C PHE A 54 -8.50 -11.77 0.51
N ASN A 55 -7.40 -11.66 1.25
CA ASN A 55 -7.45 -11.46 2.69
C ASN A 55 -8.14 -10.14 3.03
N LEU A 56 -7.83 -9.05 2.35
CA LEU A 56 -8.43 -7.74 2.59
C LEU A 56 -9.91 -7.68 2.24
N THR A 57 -10.35 -8.45 1.25
CA THR A 57 -11.77 -8.53 0.89
C THR A 57 -12.59 -9.12 2.04
N ARG A 58 -12.04 -10.08 2.75
CA ARG A 58 -12.69 -10.74 3.88
C ARG A 58 -12.50 -9.96 5.18
N ASP A 59 -11.29 -9.42 5.41
CA ASP A 59 -10.90 -8.76 6.66
C ASP A 59 -10.03 -7.53 6.30
N PRO A 60 -10.56 -6.32 6.44
CA PRO A 60 -9.86 -5.12 6.02
C PRO A 60 -8.73 -4.69 6.96
N ARG A 61 -8.55 -5.36 8.10
CA ARG A 61 -7.46 -5.03 9.01
C ARG A 61 -6.11 -5.35 8.37
N CYS A 62 -5.15 -4.47 8.57
CA CYS A 62 -3.81 -4.64 8.04
C CYS A 62 -2.78 -3.94 8.93
N ALA A 63 -1.52 -4.26 8.69
CA ALA A 63 -0.42 -3.59 9.35
C ALA A 63 0.71 -3.37 8.35
N LEU A 64 1.48 -2.31 8.56
CA LEU A 64 2.63 -1.99 7.74
C LEU A 64 3.83 -1.77 8.65
N MET A 65 4.99 -2.27 8.25
CA MET A 65 6.23 -1.92 8.90
C MET A 65 7.11 -1.17 7.91
N LEU A 66 7.41 0.09 8.25
CA LEU A 66 8.36 0.91 7.54
C LEU A 66 9.72 0.77 8.21
N ILE A 67 10.78 0.67 7.43
CA ILE A 67 12.12 0.47 7.98
C ILE A 67 13.11 1.32 7.19
N SER A 68 14.06 1.95 7.91
CA SER A 68 15.13 2.72 7.26
C SER A 68 16.10 1.79 6.51
N PRO A 69 16.83 2.29 5.49
CA PRO A 69 17.78 1.48 4.74
C PRO A 69 18.85 0.81 5.60
N ASP A 70 19.29 1.45 6.67
CA ASP A 70 20.26 0.89 7.60
C ASP A 70 19.64 -0.05 8.63
N ARG A 71 18.30 -0.19 8.62
CA ARG A 71 17.52 -1.07 9.50
C ARG A 71 17.56 -0.71 10.98
N ARG A 72 17.97 0.51 11.31
CA ARG A 72 18.05 0.98 12.71
C ARG A 72 16.81 1.69 13.19
N THR A 73 16.01 2.20 12.27
CA THR A 73 14.77 2.91 12.57
C THR A 73 13.62 2.23 11.87
N PHE A 74 12.54 1.97 12.60
CA PHE A 74 11.34 1.38 12.01
C PHE A 74 10.09 1.92 12.69
N ALA A 75 8.97 1.78 12.02
CA ALA A 75 7.65 2.12 12.55
C ALA A 75 6.64 1.07 12.11
N VAL A 76 5.74 0.71 13.00
CA VAL A 76 4.64 -0.21 12.69
C VAL A 76 3.33 0.59 12.76
N LEU A 77 2.54 0.49 11.70
CA LEU A 77 1.24 1.13 11.61
C LEU A 77 0.17 0.07 11.45
N ASP A 78 -0.83 0.11 12.32
CA ASP A 78 -2.03 -0.69 12.16
C ASP A 78 -3.08 0.14 11.44
N GLY A 79 -3.88 -0.48 10.60
CA GLY A 79 -4.86 0.27 9.84
C GLY A 79 -5.98 -0.58 9.28
N ILE A 80 -6.86 0.12 8.58
CA ILE A 80 -7.97 -0.48 7.84
C ILE A 80 -7.75 -0.14 6.37
N ALA A 81 -7.78 -1.16 5.52
CA ALA A 81 -7.60 -0.99 4.10
C ALA A 81 -8.95 -0.73 3.40
N GLU A 82 -8.93 0.20 2.47
CA GLU A 82 -10.02 0.42 1.53
C GLU A 82 -9.55 -0.08 0.17
N VAL A 83 -10.29 -1.02 -0.42
CA VAL A 83 -9.88 -1.70 -1.65
C VAL A 83 -10.79 -1.27 -2.80
N SER A 84 -10.20 -0.65 -3.83
CA SER A 84 -10.91 -0.28 -5.06
C SER A 84 -10.69 -1.38 -6.11
N THR A 85 -11.78 -1.90 -6.64
CA THR A 85 -11.76 -3.01 -7.61
C THR A 85 -12.67 -2.69 -8.80
N PRO A 86 -12.55 -3.44 -9.92
CA PRO A 86 -13.47 -3.26 -11.04
C PRO A 86 -14.94 -3.51 -10.70
N THR A 87 -15.23 -4.25 -9.62
CA THR A 87 -16.60 -4.56 -9.22
C THR A 87 -17.23 -3.47 -8.34
N ASN A 88 -16.42 -2.64 -7.66
CA ASN A 88 -16.94 -1.61 -6.76
C ASN A 88 -16.59 -0.18 -7.20
N THR A 89 -15.88 -0.01 -8.30
CA THR A 89 -15.41 1.30 -8.76
C THR A 89 -15.65 1.43 -10.26
N GLU A 90 -16.16 2.56 -10.72
CA GLU A 90 -16.34 2.82 -12.14
C GLU A 90 -15.01 2.75 -12.89
N PRO A 91 -14.99 2.25 -14.15
CA PRO A 91 -13.72 2.02 -14.86
C PRO A 91 -12.85 3.27 -14.99
N GLU A 92 -13.42 4.42 -15.28
CA GLU A 92 -12.63 5.66 -15.41
C GLU A 92 -12.10 6.14 -14.08
N GLU A 93 -12.90 6.04 -13.03
CA GLU A 93 -12.46 6.38 -11.67
C GLU A 93 -11.36 5.45 -11.21
N LEU A 94 -11.50 4.14 -11.46
CA LEU A 94 -10.47 3.15 -11.12
C LEU A 94 -9.17 3.45 -11.84
N ARG A 95 -9.24 3.79 -13.13
CA ARG A 95 -8.08 4.17 -13.92
C ARG A 95 -7.35 5.36 -13.31
N GLN A 96 -8.09 6.40 -12.92
CA GLN A 96 -7.50 7.59 -12.30
C GLN A 96 -6.84 7.25 -10.95
N ILE A 97 -7.48 6.40 -10.15
CA ILE A 97 -6.93 5.94 -8.88
C ILE A 97 -5.62 5.20 -9.10
N LEU A 98 -5.58 4.25 -10.04
CA LEU A 98 -4.38 3.48 -10.34
C LEU A 98 -3.24 4.37 -10.82
N GLN A 99 -3.52 5.32 -11.69
CA GLN A 99 -2.51 6.27 -12.16
C GLN A 99 -1.98 7.15 -11.03
N GLY A 100 -2.87 7.62 -10.14
CA GLY A 100 -2.49 8.40 -8.98
C GLY A 100 -1.59 7.63 -8.02
N ILE A 101 -1.91 6.35 -7.77
CA ILE A 101 -1.09 5.49 -6.92
C ILE A 101 0.28 5.27 -7.54
N TYR A 102 0.35 5.01 -8.85
CA TYR A 102 1.64 4.85 -9.53
C TYR A 102 2.51 6.09 -9.37
N ARG A 103 1.94 7.28 -9.62
CA ARG A 103 2.68 8.54 -9.46
C ARG A 103 3.21 8.71 -8.04
N ALA A 104 2.38 8.41 -7.05
CA ALA A 104 2.75 8.55 -5.64
C ALA A 104 3.85 7.56 -5.23
N ALA A 105 3.78 6.33 -5.70
CA ALA A 105 4.73 5.29 -5.32
C ALA A 105 6.06 5.40 -6.10
N ALA A 106 5.99 5.67 -7.41
CA ALA A 106 7.16 5.75 -8.27
C ALA A 106 7.76 7.15 -8.36
N GLY A 107 7.00 8.18 -8.01
CA GLY A 107 7.43 9.58 -8.11
C GLY A 107 7.51 10.10 -9.54
N LYS A 108 6.88 9.40 -10.50
CA LYS A 108 6.91 9.78 -11.92
C LYS A 108 5.73 9.18 -12.67
N GLU A 109 5.51 9.65 -13.91
CA GLU A 109 4.52 9.08 -14.80
C GLU A 109 4.97 7.70 -15.31
N HIS A 110 4.00 6.82 -15.50
CA HIS A 110 4.27 5.54 -16.17
C HIS A 110 4.62 5.80 -17.64
N PRO A 111 5.65 5.13 -18.19
CA PRO A 111 6.03 5.35 -19.59
C PRO A 111 4.95 4.94 -20.60
N ASP A 112 4.06 4.04 -20.21
CA ASP A 112 2.95 3.61 -21.07
C ASP A 112 1.71 3.33 -20.23
N TRP A 113 0.79 4.31 -20.19
CA TRP A 113 -0.44 4.19 -19.43
C TRP A 113 -1.39 3.13 -19.97
N THR A 114 -1.23 2.71 -21.22
CA THR A 114 -2.10 1.65 -21.79
C THR A 114 -1.73 0.27 -21.23
N GLU A 115 -0.49 0.06 -20.82
CA GLU A 115 -0.06 -1.18 -20.16
C GLU A 115 -0.43 -1.21 -18.68
N TYR A 116 -0.50 -0.03 -18.06
CA TYR A 116 -0.81 0.07 -16.63
C TYR A 116 -2.29 -0.15 -16.38
#